data_093eefe9ced1560ad2a7b5cc8adcab66
#
_entry.id   093eefe9ced1560ad2a7b5cc8adcab66
#
_cell.length_a   1.000
_cell.length_b   1.000
_cell.length_c   1.000
_cell.angle_alpha   90.00
_cell.angle_beta   90.00
_cell.angle_gamma   90.00
#
_symmetry.space_group_name_H-M   'P 1'
#
loop_
_entity.id
_entity.type
_entity.pdbx_description
1 polymer ?
#
loop_
_entity_poly.entity_id
_entity_poly.type
_entity_poly.pdbx_seq_one_letter_code
_entity_poly.pdbx_strand_id
1 'polypeptide(L)'
;MIKRIIYGFIIACLFSLASFGVEYRYASNGFKYAYHQHSESSYQHAWCRAHNGIEEYENKDKTRVDCLTSYHAVEFDFANKWAESIGQALHYQLMTGKKAMVVLILENPKTEMVYYNRVKRLGKIHNFDVEYITPTILNIKNGKCPYADCKCNKYSK
;
A
#
# COMPACT_ATOMS: atom_id res chain seq x y z
N MET A 1 -49.71 -17.45 -46.81
CA MET A 1 -48.44 -17.96 -46.18
C MET A 1 -47.67 -16.78 -45.67
N ILE A 2 -47.75 -16.54 -44.38
CA ILE A 2 -47.08 -15.38 -43.71
C ILE A 2 -45.83 -15.91 -43.05
N LYS A 3 -44.65 -15.54 -43.55
CA LYS A 3 -43.36 -15.83 -42.93
C LYS A 3 -43.16 -14.91 -41.71
N ARG A 4 -43.20 -15.47 -40.51
CA ARG A 4 -42.80 -14.77 -39.30
C ARG A 4 -41.25 -14.74 -39.20
N ILE A 5 -40.69 -13.56 -39.32
CA ILE A 5 -39.28 -13.32 -39.06
C ILE A 5 -39.15 -13.07 -37.55
N ILE A 6 -38.46 -14.03 -36.86
CA ILE A 6 -38.14 -13.96 -35.44
C ILE A 6 -36.82 -13.19 -35.36
N TYR A 7 -36.86 -11.94 -34.90
CA TYR A 7 -35.66 -11.17 -34.53
C TYR A 7 -35.21 -11.63 -33.15
N GLY A 8 -34.16 -12.46 -33.13
CA GLY A 8 -33.46 -12.78 -31.90
C GLY A 8 -32.65 -11.57 -31.42
N PHE A 9 -33.07 -10.95 -30.32
CA PHE A 9 -32.26 -9.98 -29.59
C PHE A 9 -31.11 -10.71 -28.90
N ILE A 10 -29.91 -10.59 -29.46
CA ILE A 10 -28.68 -10.98 -28.77
C ILE A 10 -28.37 -9.84 -27.81
N ILE A 11 -28.73 -10.01 -26.54
CA ILE A 11 -28.24 -9.13 -25.46
C ILE A 11 -26.77 -9.54 -25.22
N ALA A 12 -25.85 -8.81 -25.83
CA ALA A 12 -24.44 -8.87 -25.48
C ALA A 12 -24.26 -8.25 -24.08
N CYS A 13 -24.27 -9.12 -23.05
CA CYS A 13 -23.79 -8.72 -21.73
C CYS A 13 -22.30 -8.41 -21.85
N LEU A 14 -21.97 -7.13 -22.04
CA LEU A 14 -20.62 -6.61 -21.85
C LEU A 14 -20.30 -6.69 -20.35
N PHE A 15 -19.79 -7.83 -19.91
CA PHE A 15 -19.09 -7.91 -18.65
C PHE A 15 -17.82 -7.05 -18.81
N SER A 16 -17.88 -5.81 -18.34
CA SER A 16 -16.70 -5.02 -18.07
C SER A 16 -15.89 -5.79 -17.01
N LEU A 17 -14.88 -6.53 -17.47
CA LEU A 17 -13.82 -7.04 -16.62
C LEU A 17 -13.05 -5.81 -16.14
N ALA A 18 -13.47 -5.23 -15.01
CA ALA A 18 -12.65 -4.28 -14.30
C ALA A 18 -11.36 -5.02 -13.96
N SER A 19 -10.29 -4.75 -14.69
CA SER A 19 -8.96 -5.24 -14.38
C SER A 19 -8.52 -4.53 -13.10
N PHE A 20 -8.68 -5.23 -11.96
CA PHE A 20 -8.17 -4.78 -10.67
C PHE A 20 -6.64 -5.00 -10.65
N GLY A 21 -5.92 -4.17 -11.36
CA GLY A 21 -4.47 -4.11 -11.35
C GLY A 21 -4.00 -2.78 -10.77
N VAL A 22 -2.72 -2.73 -10.41
CA VAL A 22 -2.07 -1.47 -10.05
C VAL A 22 -2.30 -0.47 -11.19
N GLU A 23 -2.91 0.69 -10.88
CA GLU A 23 -3.07 1.75 -11.87
C GLU A 23 -1.71 2.37 -12.17
N TYR A 24 -1.31 2.34 -13.43
CA TYR A 24 -0.08 2.96 -13.86
C TYR A 24 -0.38 4.27 -14.59
N ARG A 25 0.40 5.30 -14.31
CA ARG A 25 0.38 6.59 -15.01
C ARG A 25 1.74 6.88 -15.62
N TYR A 26 1.77 7.83 -16.54
CA TYR A 26 3.00 8.26 -17.18
C TYR A 26 3.30 9.70 -16.73
N ALA A 27 4.55 9.92 -16.32
CA ALA A 27 5.06 11.26 -16.07
C ALA A 27 5.27 12.01 -17.42
N SER A 28 5.46 13.33 -17.37
CA SER A 28 5.69 14.15 -18.56
C SER A 28 6.93 13.75 -19.37
N ASN A 29 7.89 13.11 -18.73
CA ASN A 29 9.10 12.56 -19.36
C ASN A 29 8.91 11.13 -19.92
N GLY A 30 7.68 10.59 -19.95
CA GLY A 30 7.35 9.25 -20.44
C GLY A 30 7.60 8.11 -19.45
N PHE A 31 8.10 8.39 -18.25
CA PHE A 31 8.30 7.34 -17.24
C PHE A 31 6.96 6.80 -16.74
N LYS A 32 6.83 5.46 -16.78
CA LYS A 32 5.69 4.73 -16.21
C LYS A 32 5.87 4.54 -14.71
N TYR A 33 4.88 4.92 -13.91
CA TYR A 33 4.91 4.71 -12.46
C TYR A 33 3.58 4.17 -11.94
N ALA A 34 3.62 3.43 -10.83
CA ALA A 34 2.43 2.98 -10.13
C ALA A 34 1.73 4.20 -9.50
N TYR A 35 0.44 4.34 -9.77
CA TYR A 35 -0.36 5.42 -9.18
C TYR A 35 -1.03 4.90 -7.91
N HIS A 36 -0.76 5.59 -6.81
CA HIS A 36 -1.41 5.36 -5.52
C HIS A 36 -2.31 6.56 -5.18
N GLN A 37 -3.54 6.29 -4.80
CA GLN A 37 -4.52 7.34 -4.50
C GLN A 37 -4.13 8.15 -3.27
N HIS A 38 -3.59 7.48 -2.25
CA HIS A 38 -3.14 8.07 -1.00
C HIS A 38 -1.61 8.01 -0.92
N SER A 39 -1.01 8.92 -0.15
CA SER A 39 0.42 8.89 0.12
C SER A 39 0.74 7.80 1.14
N GLU A 40 1.90 7.19 1.02
CA GLU A 40 2.45 6.23 1.99
C GLU A 40 2.46 6.82 3.40
N SER A 41 2.92 8.08 3.54
CA SER A 41 2.93 8.80 4.81
C SER A 41 1.56 8.89 5.49
N SER A 42 0.45 8.87 4.75
CA SER A 42 -0.89 8.86 5.35
C SER A 42 -1.19 7.52 6.04
N TYR A 43 -0.76 6.42 5.43
CA TYR A 43 -0.90 5.09 6.00
C TYR A 43 0.02 4.90 7.21
N GLN A 44 1.29 5.29 7.07
CA GLN A 44 2.29 5.32 8.14
C GLN A 44 1.76 6.08 9.36
N HIS A 45 1.29 7.33 9.15
CA HIS A 45 0.75 8.17 10.22
C HIS A 45 -0.45 7.51 10.92
N ALA A 46 -1.40 6.94 10.16
CA ALA A 46 -2.56 6.28 10.72
C ALA A 46 -2.17 5.10 11.63
N TRP A 47 -1.26 4.26 11.16
CA TRP A 47 -0.80 3.07 11.89
C TRP A 47 0.08 3.45 13.08
N CYS A 48 1.05 4.32 12.87
CA CYS A 48 2.04 4.70 13.90
C CYS A 48 1.36 5.32 15.13
N ARG A 49 0.41 6.22 14.92
CA ARG A 49 -0.38 6.80 16.00
C ARG A 49 -1.21 5.77 16.76
N ALA A 50 -1.81 4.83 16.06
CA ALA A 50 -2.59 3.75 16.70
C ALA A 50 -1.71 2.85 17.59
N HIS A 51 -0.40 2.79 17.33
CA HIS A 51 0.57 1.99 18.08
C HIS A 51 1.46 2.81 19.03
N ASN A 52 1.14 4.10 19.25
CA ASN A 52 1.91 5.01 20.10
C ASN A 52 3.40 5.08 19.71
N GLY A 53 3.68 5.01 18.41
CA GLY A 53 5.01 5.07 17.85
C GLY A 53 5.48 6.51 17.62
N ILE A 54 6.78 6.65 17.37
CA ILE A 54 7.44 7.89 16.96
C ILE A 54 7.62 7.82 15.45
N GLU A 55 6.97 8.74 14.73
CA GLU A 55 7.06 8.85 13.28
C GLU A 55 8.39 9.48 12.86
N GLU A 56 8.94 9.05 11.71
CA GLU A 56 10.12 9.63 11.08
C GLU A 56 11.33 9.72 12.04
N TYR A 57 11.54 8.67 12.85
CA TYR A 57 12.64 8.65 13.81
C TYR A 57 14.00 8.64 13.08
N GLU A 58 14.79 9.72 13.27
CA GLU A 58 16.10 9.84 12.64
C GLU A 58 17.16 9.02 13.38
N ASN A 59 17.81 8.11 12.67
CA ASN A 59 18.96 7.33 13.13
C ASN A 59 20.25 8.15 13.14
N LYS A 60 21.31 7.64 13.79
CA LYS A 60 22.63 8.29 13.81
C LYS A 60 23.25 8.48 12.44
N ASP A 61 22.95 7.60 11.50
CA ASP A 61 23.41 7.65 10.11
C ASP A 61 22.54 8.49 9.18
N LYS A 62 21.57 9.20 9.75
CA LYS A 62 20.61 10.08 9.05
C LYS A 62 19.53 9.34 8.25
N THR A 63 19.49 8.01 8.29
CA THR A 63 18.32 7.27 7.82
C THR A 63 17.13 7.48 8.75
N ARG A 64 15.91 7.28 8.27
CA ARG A 64 14.69 7.50 9.06
C ARG A 64 13.86 6.25 9.11
N VAL A 65 13.50 5.87 10.34
CA VAL A 65 12.54 4.80 10.59
C VAL A 65 11.16 5.39 10.46
N ASP A 66 10.31 4.82 9.62
CA ASP A 66 8.96 5.34 9.39
C ASP A 66 8.14 5.40 10.68
N CYS A 67 8.24 4.34 11.50
CA CYS A 67 7.63 4.32 12.82
C CYS A 67 8.47 3.51 13.81
N LEU A 68 8.95 4.16 14.87
CA LEU A 68 9.65 3.50 15.97
C LEU A 68 8.68 3.29 17.13
N THR A 69 8.37 2.03 17.44
CA THR A 69 7.56 1.65 18.61
C THR A 69 8.44 1.20 19.77
N SER A 70 7.82 0.80 20.89
CA SER A 70 8.55 0.21 22.01
C SER A 70 9.28 -1.07 21.64
N TYR A 71 8.78 -1.83 20.65
CA TYR A 71 9.30 -3.15 20.26
C TYR A 71 9.89 -3.21 18.86
N HIS A 72 9.35 -2.43 17.91
CA HIS A 72 9.68 -2.54 16.50
C HIS A 72 10.28 -1.26 15.93
N ALA A 73 11.20 -1.44 14.99
CA ALA A 73 11.53 -0.45 13.97
C ALA A 73 10.77 -0.86 12.70
N VAL A 74 9.83 -0.04 12.29
CA VAL A 74 8.82 -0.37 11.28
C VAL A 74 9.09 0.38 9.99
N GLU A 75 9.08 -0.33 8.89
CA GLU A 75 9.11 0.18 7.53
C GLU A 75 7.76 -0.01 6.87
N PHE A 76 7.27 1.03 6.21
CA PHE A 76 6.06 1.00 5.39
C PHE A 76 6.42 1.08 3.92
N ASP A 77 5.73 0.31 3.09
CA ASP A 77 5.84 0.47 1.65
C ASP A 77 4.62 -0.10 0.94
N PHE A 78 4.35 0.39 -0.25
CA PHE A 78 3.33 -0.23 -1.10
C PHE A 78 3.75 -1.64 -1.51
N ALA A 79 2.79 -2.53 -1.61
CA ALA A 79 3.02 -3.95 -1.81
C ALA A 79 3.93 -4.29 -2.99
N ASN A 80 3.93 -3.48 -4.06
CA ASN A 80 4.80 -3.67 -5.22
C ASN A 80 6.29 -3.43 -4.95
N LYS A 81 6.64 -2.71 -3.87
CA LYS A 81 8.02 -2.46 -3.41
C LYS A 81 8.48 -3.40 -2.29
N TRP A 82 7.79 -4.50 -2.10
CA TRP A 82 8.00 -5.48 -1.03
C TRP A 82 9.47 -5.87 -0.79
N ALA A 83 10.30 -5.91 -1.84
CA ALA A 83 11.70 -6.32 -1.71
C ALA A 83 12.58 -5.20 -1.13
N GLU A 84 12.26 -3.95 -1.43
CA GLU A 84 12.93 -2.76 -0.91
C GLU A 84 12.66 -2.61 0.59
N SER A 85 11.42 -2.74 1.01
CA SER A 85 11.01 -2.62 2.41
C SER A 85 11.74 -3.58 3.36
N ILE A 86 12.10 -4.79 2.90
CA ILE A 86 12.85 -5.74 3.73
C ILE A 86 14.24 -5.20 4.05
N GLY A 87 14.95 -4.65 3.06
CA GLY A 87 16.29 -4.10 3.25
C GLY A 87 16.29 -2.94 4.24
N GLN A 88 15.34 -2.04 4.14
CA GLN A 88 15.18 -0.88 5.01
C GLN A 88 14.83 -1.32 6.44
N ALA A 89 13.85 -2.19 6.62
CA ALA A 89 13.46 -2.69 7.95
C ALA A 89 14.63 -3.38 8.68
N LEU A 90 15.42 -4.20 7.98
CA LEU A 90 16.60 -4.85 8.57
C LEU A 90 17.70 -3.84 8.92
N HIS A 91 17.89 -2.80 8.11
CA HIS A 91 18.80 -1.71 8.43
C HIS A 91 18.34 -0.97 9.69
N TYR A 92 17.06 -0.67 9.81
CA TYR A 92 16.51 -0.01 11.00
C TYR A 92 16.64 -0.85 12.26
N GLN A 93 16.51 -2.18 12.16
CA GLN A 93 16.82 -3.09 13.27
C GLN A 93 18.27 -2.93 13.72
N LEU A 94 19.21 -2.89 12.77
CA LEU A 94 20.63 -2.71 13.07
C LEU A 94 20.89 -1.38 13.79
N MET A 95 20.25 -0.29 13.35
CA MET A 95 20.47 1.04 13.88
C MET A 95 19.82 1.27 15.25
N THR A 96 18.65 0.69 15.47
CA THR A 96 17.83 0.95 16.69
C THR A 96 17.93 -0.13 17.75
N GLY A 97 18.39 -1.33 17.39
CA GLY A 97 18.30 -2.52 18.24
C GLY A 97 16.88 -3.03 18.48
N LYS A 98 15.87 -2.44 17.83
CA LYS A 98 14.48 -2.91 17.87
C LYS A 98 14.26 -3.98 16.79
N LYS A 99 13.27 -4.86 17.00
CA LYS A 99 12.94 -5.88 16.01
C LYS A 99 12.45 -5.23 14.72
N ALA A 100 12.96 -5.70 13.58
CA ALA A 100 12.47 -5.24 12.28
C ALA A 100 11.01 -5.64 12.08
N MET A 101 10.23 -4.75 11.49
CA MET A 101 8.87 -5.03 11.05
C MET A 101 8.61 -4.37 9.70
N VAL A 102 8.01 -5.11 8.79
CA VAL A 102 7.53 -4.59 7.50
C VAL A 102 6.01 -4.52 7.52
N VAL A 103 5.46 -3.36 7.21
CA VAL A 103 4.02 -3.15 7.03
C VAL A 103 3.76 -2.84 5.56
N LEU A 104 3.19 -3.78 4.83
CA LEU A 104 2.85 -3.58 3.42
C LEU A 104 1.49 -2.92 3.27
N ILE A 105 1.43 -1.89 2.45
CA ILE A 105 0.20 -1.21 2.06
C ILE A 105 -0.39 -1.93 0.86
N LEU A 106 -1.54 -2.59 1.06
CA LEU A 106 -2.29 -3.27 0.01
C LEU A 106 -3.51 -2.42 -0.38
N GLU A 107 -3.39 -1.65 -1.44
CA GLU A 107 -4.53 -0.87 -1.97
C GLU A 107 -5.54 -1.77 -2.68
N ASN A 108 -5.09 -2.89 -3.23
CA ASN A 108 -5.93 -3.93 -3.79
C ASN A 108 -5.54 -5.32 -3.25
N PRO A 109 -6.08 -5.73 -2.09
CA PRO A 109 -5.72 -7.03 -1.49
C PRO A 109 -5.95 -8.24 -2.40
N LYS A 110 -6.91 -8.18 -3.34
CA LYS A 110 -7.19 -9.30 -4.24
C LYS A 110 -6.01 -9.65 -5.14
N THR A 111 -5.25 -8.66 -5.56
CA THR A 111 -4.10 -8.83 -6.46
C THR A 111 -2.75 -8.74 -5.73
N GLU A 112 -2.70 -8.08 -4.58
CA GLU A 112 -1.45 -7.73 -3.89
C GLU A 112 -1.09 -8.65 -2.74
N MET A 113 -2.02 -9.51 -2.28
CA MET A 113 -1.76 -10.48 -1.22
C MET A 113 -0.58 -11.42 -1.52
N VAL A 114 -0.25 -11.61 -2.79
CA VAL A 114 0.93 -12.39 -3.20
C VAL A 114 2.23 -11.81 -2.67
N TYR A 115 2.36 -10.48 -2.61
CA TYR A 115 3.53 -9.79 -2.08
C TYR A 115 3.65 -9.96 -0.56
N TYR A 116 2.54 -9.74 0.16
CA TYR A 116 2.48 -10.01 1.59
C TYR A 116 2.91 -11.44 1.93
N ASN A 117 2.38 -12.43 1.21
CA ASN A 117 2.73 -13.82 1.45
C ASN A 117 4.20 -14.13 1.17
N ARG A 118 4.86 -13.42 0.24
CA ARG A 118 6.31 -13.52 0.00
C ARG A 118 7.10 -12.99 1.20
N VAL A 119 6.79 -11.76 1.63
CA VAL A 119 7.48 -11.12 2.75
C VAL A 119 7.26 -11.90 4.04
N LYS A 120 6.04 -12.37 4.29
CA LYS A 120 5.71 -13.19 5.47
C LYS A 120 6.53 -14.48 5.55
N ARG A 121 6.80 -15.14 4.42
CA ARG A 121 7.68 -16.32 4.40
C ARG A 121 9.12 -15.95 4.74
N LEU A 122 9.61 -14.83 4.18
CA LEU A 122 10.95 -14.33 4.47
C LEU A 122 11.08 -13.89 5.93
N GLY A 123 10.07 -13.22 6.48
CA GLY A 123 10.03 -12.83 7.89
C GLY A 123 10.18 -14.00 8.85
N LYS A 124 9.54 -15.15 8.55
CA LYS A 124 9.70 -16.38 9.34
C LYS A 124 11.12 -16.95 9.30
N ILE A 125 11.81 -16.83 8.15
CA ILE A 125 13.17 -17.35 7.97
C ILE A 125 14.20 -16.41 8.61
N HIS A 126 14.01 -15.10 8.45
CA HIS A 126 14.98 -14.08 8.84
C HIS A 126 14.61 -13.34 10.12
N ASN A 127 13.60 -13.82 10.85
CA ASN A 127 13.19 -13.33 12.16
C ASN A 127 12.81 -11.84 12.19
N PHE A 128 12.02 -11.39 11.23
CA PHE A 128 11.35 -10.09 11.29
C PHE A 128 9.83 -10.24 11.18
N ASP A 129 9.08 -9.27 11.73
CA ASP A 129 7.64 -9.31 11.74
C ASP A 129 7.06 -8.68 10.47
N VAL A 130 5.88 -9.14 10.08
CA VAL A 130 5.23 -8.68 8.85
C VAL A 130 3.74 -8.52 9.06
N GLU A 131 3.24 -7.35 8.71
CA GLU A 131 1.83 -6.99 8.71
C GLU A 131 1.43 -6.45 7.33
N TYR A 132 0.14 -6.35 7.07
CA TYR A 132 -0.38 -5.55 5.97
C TYR A 132 -1.53 -4.66 6.43
N ILE A 133 -1.67 -3.53 5.79
CA ILE A 133 -2.77 -2.59 5.97
C ILE A 133 -3.44 -2.29 4.63
N THR A 134 -4.66 -1.80 4.70
CA THR A 134 -5.45 -1.45 3.52
C THR A 134 -5.97 -0.01 3.67
N PRO A 135 -6.56 0.59 2.63
CA PRO A 135 -7.13 1.94 2.72
C PRO A 135 -8.14 2.15 3.86
N THR A 136 -8.69 1.07 4.42
CA THR A 136 -9.61 1.15 5.56
C THR A 136 -9.01 1.79 6.81
N ILE A 137 -7.68 1.68 7.00
CA ILE A 137 -6.98 2.29 8.15
C ILE A 137 -7.06 3.83 8.10
N LEU A 138 -7.20 4.42 6.92
CA LEU A 138 -7.27 5.87 6.75
C LEU A 138 -8.57 6.47 7.29
N ASN A 139 -9.58 5.64 7.59
CA ASN A 139 -10.87 6.06 8.13
C ASN A 139 -11.50 7.22 7.33
N ILE A 140 -11.53 7.09 6.02
CA ILE A 140 -12.04 8.11 5.11
C ILE A 140 -13.54 8.29 5.30
N LYS A 141 -13.95 9.50 5.68
CA LYS A 141 -15.36 9.87 5.85
C LYS A 141 -15.76 10.84 4.76
N ASN A 142 -16.92 10.60 4.13
CA ASN A 142 -17.46 11.48 3.08
C ASN A 142 -16.48 11.74 1.93
N GLY A 143 -15.67 10.74 1.55
CA GLY A 143 -14.70 10.83 0.47
C GLY A 143 -13.49 11.72 0.75
N LYS A 144 -13.34 12.24 1.98
CA LYS A 144 -12.19 13.08 2.36
C LYS A 144 -11.22 12.31 3.24
N CYS A 145 -9.96 12.32 2.84
CA CYS A 145 -8.88 11.80 3.67
C CYS A 145 -8.65 12.72 4.88
N PRO A 146 -8.55 12.18 6.11
CA PRO A 146 -8.33 12.99 7.30
C PRO A 146 -6.91 13.60 7.38
N TYR A 147 -5.99 13.14 6.52
CA TYR A 147 -4.59 13.56 6.53
C TYR A 147 -4.37 14.71 5.54
N ALA A 148 -4.09 15.91 6.05
CA ALA A 148 -4.01 17.15 5.27
C ALA A 148 -2.97 17.05 4.12
N ASP A 149 -1.84 16.40 4.39
CA ASP A 149 -0.74 16.25 3.43
C ASP A 149 -0.93 15.11 2.43
N CYS A 150 -2.02 14.34 2.56
CA CYS A 150 -2.30 13.30 1.61
C CYS A 150 -2.53 13.88 0.21
N LYS A 151 -1.87 13.29 -0.79
CA LYS A 151 -1.99 13.74 -2.19
C LYS A 151 -3.41 13.74 -2.72
N CYS A 152 -4.31 12.88 -2.21
CA CYS A 152 -5.70 12.86 -2.61
C CYS A 152 -6.42 14.19 -2.28
N ASN A 153 -6.01 14.90 -1.24
CA ASN A 153 -6.56 16.20 -0.88
C ASN A 153 -6.03 17.34 -1.78
N LYS A 154 -4.88 17.15 -2.43
CA LYS A 154 -4.28 18.15 -3.33
C LYS A 154 -4.94 18.16 -4.72
N TYR A 155 -5.57 17.05 -5.10
CA TYR A 155 -6.18 16.87 -6.43
C TYR A 155 -7.71 16.75 -6.42
N SER A 156 -8.34 16.83 -5.24
CA SER A 156 -9.80 16.92 -5.10
C SER A 156 -10.25 18.38 -5.29
N LYS A 157 -10.24 18.84 -6.54
CA LYS A 157 -10.94 20.07 -6.97
C LYS A 157 -12.01 19.72 -7.99
#